data_f30eadcc91dc38232dd05c6ad7157e6d
#
_entry.id   f30eadcc91dc38232dd05c6ad7157e6d
#
_cell.length_a   1.000
_cell.length_b   1.000
_cell.length_c   1.000
_cell.angle_alpha   90.00
_cell.angle_beta   90.00
_cell.angle_gamma   90.00
#
_symmetry.space_group_name_H-M   'P 1'
#
loop_
_entity.id
_entity.type
_entity.pdbx_description
1 polymer ?
#
loop_
_entity_poly.entity_id
_entity_poly.type
_entity_poly.pdbx_seq_one_letter_code
_entity_poly.pdbx_strand_id
1 'polypeptide(L)'
;MKRCAALFLAVLLCGVLTGCTPQPEKGQALVEEKGVKVTYTGMEMTEEGGLELTFTVENQGDKPLLLNVQEFSANGCSMAAFFASETAAGETSHAVLTIPAGELERYGLDTVEEASFSLAVFHGDTLEPILTTEQLHVDL
;
A
#
# COMPACT_ATOMS: atom_id res chain seq x y z
N MET A 1 -24.26 18.06 70.70
CA MET A 1 -25.25 17.65 69.63
C MET A 1 -24.80 18.20 68.30
N LYS A 2 -24.75 17.35 67.32
CA LYS A 2 -24.66 17.61 65.90
C LYS A 2 -23.40 17.12 65.24
N ARG A 3 -23.69 16.14 64.53
CA ARG A 3 -22.93 15.18 63.75
C ARG A 3 -22.40 15.87 62.50
N CYS A 4 -21.08 15.85 62.34
CA CYS A 4 -20.46 16.21 61.05
C CYS A 4 -20.33 14.93 60.23
N ALA A 5 -21.06 14.89 59.13
CA ALA A 5 -20.90 13.87 58.15
C ALA A 5 -19.66 14.19 57.29
N ALA A 6 -18.67 13.34 57.36
CA ALA A 6 -17.51 13.43 56.47
C ALA A 6 -17.88 12.87 55.08
N LEU A 7 -17.84 13.72 54.10
CA LEU A 7 -18.02 13.34 52.71
C LEU A 7 -16.68 12.89 52.17
N PHE A 8 -16.50 11.58 51.98
CA PHE A 8 -15.35 11.03 51.30
C PHE A 8 -15.56 11.21 49.80
N LEU A 9 -14.83 12.14 49.23
CA LEU A 9 -14.73 12.30 47.76
C LEU A 9 -13.65 11.36 47.26
N ALA A 10 -14.06 10.17 46.76
CA ALA A 10 -13.17 9.27 46.10
C ALA A 10 -12.90 9.82 44.68
N VAL A 11 -11.75 10.42 44.46
CA VAL A 11 -11.24 10.78 43.15
C VAL A 11 -10.76 9.52 42.49
N LEU A 12 -11.59 8.97 41.61
CA LEU A 12 -11.25 7.86 40.69
C LEU A 12 -10.35 8.41 39.58
N LEU A 13 -9.02 8.26 39.77
CA LEU A 13 -8.07 8.53 38.71
C LEU A 13 -8.22 7.42 37.63
N CYS A 14 -9.06 7.64 36.66
CA CYS A 14 -9.04 6.86 35.43
C CYS A 14 -7.75 7.21 34.66
N GLY A 15 -6.72 6.41 34.88
CA GLY A 15 -5.53 6.40 34.05
C GLY A 15 -5.94 6.01 32.63
N VAL A 16 -6.02 6.99 31.75
CA VAL A 16 -6.14 6.75 30.32
C VAL A 16 -4.81 6.22 29.84
N LEU A 17 -4.67 4.90 29.81
CA LEU A 17 -3.63 4.25 29.06
C LEU A 17 -3.97 4.47 27.58
N THR A 18 -3.47 5.56 27.02
CA THR A 18 -3.39 5.70 25.58
C THR A 18 -2.35 4.70 25.08
N GLY A 19 -2.77 3.44 24.94
CA GLY A 19 -2.03 2.48 24.16
C GLY A 19 -2.00 3.00 22.73
N CYS A 20 -0.81 3.24 22.19
CA CYS A 20 -0.62 3.37 20.76
C CYS A 20 -1.00 2.03 20.13
N THR A 21 -2.26 1.85 19.78
CA THR A 21 -2.64 0.84 18.80
C THR A 21 -2.03 1.30 17.48
N PRO A 22 -1.19 0.45 16.81
CA PRO A 22 -0.78 0.76 15.44
C PRO A 22 -2.08 0.95 14.65
N GLN A 23 -2.29 2.17 14.15
CA GLN A 23 -3.38 2.39 13.20
C GLN A 23 -3.12 1.42 12.05
N PRO A 24 -4.09 0.61 11.63
CA PRO A 24 -3.97 -0.13 10.39
C PRO A 24 -3.66 0.91 9.32
N GLU A 25 -2.54 0.74 8.64
CA GLU A 25 -2.18 1.58 7.51
C GLU A 25 -3.42 1.62 6.61
N LYS A 26 -3.91 2.82 6.35
CA LYS A 26 -5.10 3.02 5.52
C LYS A 26 -4.69 2.78 4.07
N GLY A 27 -4.46 1.51 3.75
CA GLY A 27 -4.16 1.07 2.41
C GLY A 27 -5.43 0.69 1.67
N GLN A 28 -5.44 0.88 0.36
CA GLN A 28 -6.44 0.36 -0.52
C GLN A 28 -6.05 -1.07 -0.92
N ALA A 29 -6.85 -2.06 -0.54
CA ALA A 29 -6.67 -3.43 -1.00
C ALA A 29 -6.97 -3.51 -2.51
N LEU A 30 -5.99 -3.96 -3.29
CA LEU A 30 -6.09 -4.06 -4.75
C LEU A 30 -6.33 -5.50 -5.21
N VAL A 31 -5.66 -6.45 -4.57
CA VAL A 31 -5.74 -7.88 -4.87
C VAL A 31 -5.83 -8.65 -3.57
N GLU A 32 -6.73 -9.61 -3.49
CA GLU A 32 -6.83 -10.56 -2.39
C GLU A 32 -7.38 -11.88 -2.92
N GLU A 33 -6.54 -12.61 -3.62
CA GLU A 33 -6.90 -13.91 -4.18
C GLU A 33 -5.70 -14.83 -4.36
N LYS A 34 -5.94 -16.14 -4.41
CA LYS A 34 -4.93 -17.19 -4.64
C LYS A 34 -3.71 -17.10 -3.71
N GLY A 35 -3.92 -16.64 -2.47
CA GLY A 35 -2.85 -16.49 -1.48
C GLY A 35 -1.96 -15.25 -1.69
N VAL A 36 -2.38 -14.35 -2.57
CA VAL A 36 -1.70 -13.08 -2.83
C VAL A 36 -2.58 -11.94 -2.35
N LYS A 37 -2.01 -11.05 -1.53
CA LYS A 37 -2.66 -9.81 -1.16
C LYS A 37 -1.74 -8.64 -1.48
N VAL A 38 -2.25 -7.68 -2.23
CA VAL A 38 -1.55 -6.44 -2.58
C VAL A 38 -2.37 -5.26 -2.11
N THR A 39 -1.74 -4.40 -1.33
CA THR A 39 -2.36 -3.21 -0.76
C THR A 39 -1.56 -1.98 -1.18
N TYR A 40 -2.21 -0.99 -1.79
CA TYR A 40 -1.63 0.32 -2.01
C TYR A 40 -1.57 1.06 -0.67
N THR A 41 -0.42 1.61 -0.32
CA THR A 41 -0.18 2.22 1.00
C THR A 41 0.10 3.72 0.95
N GLY A 42 0.49 4.25 -0.20
CA GLY A 42 0.73 5.68 -0.32
C GLY A 42 1.52 6.10 -1.54
N MET A 43 1.73 7.39 -1.65
CA MET A 43 2.43 8.04 -2.73
C MET A 43 3.42 9.06 -2.16
N GLU A 44 4.56 9.20 -2.82
CA GLU A 44 5.58 10.19 -2.48
C GLU A 44 6.22 10.77 -3.74
N MET A 45 6.49 12.07 -3.74
CA MET A 45 7.29 12.72 -4.79
C MET A 45 8.77 12.50 -4.51
N THR A 46 9.52 12.10 -5.53
CA THR A 46 10.99 11.97 -5.41
C THR A 46 11.67 13.33 -5.47
N GLU A 47 12.90 13.42 -4.95
CA GLU A 47 13.71 14.65 -5.03
C GLU A 47 13.97 15.10 -6.47
N GLU A 48 13.94 14.17 -7.41
CA GLU A 48 14.13 14.42 -8.85
C GLU A 48 12.86 14.85 -9.58
N GLY A 49 11.72 14.93 -8.86
CA GLY A 49 10.42 15.29 -9.42
C GLY A 49 9.64 14.13 -10.04
N GLY A 50 10.08 12.91 -9.83
CA GLY A 50 9.30 11.70 -10.15
C GLY A 50 8.28 11.39 -9.06
N LEU A 51 7.53 10.30 -9.25
CA LEU A 51 6.50 9.86 -8.33
C LEU A 51 6.72 8.38 -7.97
N GLU A 52 6.60 8.07 -6.69
CA GLU A 52 6.64 6.70 -6.17
C GLU A 52 5.30 6.32 -5.55
N LEU A 53 4.75 5.20 -5.98
CA LEU A 53 3.60 4.56 -5.35
C LEU A 53 4.10 3.37 -4.54
N THR A 54 3.70 3.30 -3.28
CA THR A 54 4.13 2.25 -2.36
C THR A 54 3.03 1.22 -2.13
N PHE A 55 3.44 -0.03 -2.04
CA PHE A 55 2.56 -1.17 -1.86
C PHE A 55 3.11 -2.12 -0.80
N THR A 56 2.21 -2.82 -0.15
CA THR A 56 2.53 -3.99 0.66
C THR A 56 2.06 -5.24 -0.10
N VAL A 57 2.94 -6.23 -0.22
CA VAL A 57 2.67 -7.52 -0.85
C VAL A 57 2.76 -8.60 0.21
N GLU A 58 1.66 -9.29 0.49
CA GLU A 58 1.60 -10.43 1.39
C GLU A 58 1.50 -11.72 0.57
N ASN A 59 2.46 -12.61 0.78
CA ASN A 59 2.48 -13.93 0.19
C ASN A 59 2.05 -14.98 1.21
N GLN A 60 0.83 -15.47 1.11
CA GLN A 60 0.28 -16.51 1.99
C GLN A 60 0.53 -17.93 1.47
N GLY A 61 1.23 -18.05 0.34
CA GLY A 61 1.55 -19.32 -0.28
C GLY A 61 2.88 -19.93 0.21
N ASP A 62 3.21 -21.07 -0.32
CA ASP A 62 4.41 -21.87 0.00
C ASP A 62 5.56 -21.71 -1.00
N LYS A 63 5.40 -20.86 -2.00
CA LYS A 63 6.41 -20.54 -3.02
C LYS A 63 6.62 -19.03 -3.11
N PRO A 64 7.80 -18.58 -3.53
CA PRO A 64 8.05 -17.16 -3.76
C PRO A 64 7.14 -16.61 -4.87
N LEU A 65 6.79 -15.34 -4.75
CA LEU A 65 6.00 -14.58 -5.74
C LEU A 65 6.88 -13.57 -6.45
N LEU A 66 6.67 -13.42 -7.75
CA LEU A 66 7.18 -12.31 -8.55
C LEU A 66 5.98 -11.52 -9.09
N LEU A 67 5.97 -10.22 -8.86
CA LEU A 67 4.94 -9.31 -9.34
C LEU A 67 5.52 -8.37 -10.39
N ASN A 68 4.73 -8.10 -11.42
CA ASN A 68 5.05 -7.14 -12.46
C ASN A 68 3.81 -6.28 -12.78
N VAL A 69 4.04 -5.00 -13.08
CA VAL A 69 3.00 -4.07 -13.53
C VAL A 69 2.93 -4.04 -15.05
N GLN A 70 1.73 -4.05 -15.59
CA GLN A 70 1.45 -3.93 -17.00
C GLN A 70 0.45 -2.79 -17.25
N GLU A 71 0.50 -2.21 -18.44
CA GLU A 71 -0.48 -1.22 -18.92
C GLU A 71 -0.68 -0.04 -17.94
N PHE A 72 0.43 0.53 -17.45
CA PHE A 72 0.36 1.64 -16.52
C PHE A 72 -0.10 2.94 -17.18
N SER A 73 -0.99 3.66 -16.52
CA SER A 73 -1.38 5.02 -16.87
C SER A 73 -1.57 5.89 -15.62
N ALA A 74 -1.27 7.17 -15.76
CA ALA A 74 -1.53 8.20 -14.76
C ALA A 74 -2.38 9.31 -15.37
N ASN A 75 -3.43 9.73 -14.67
CA ASN A 75 -4.43 10.69 -15.19
C ASN A 75 -4.91 10.34 -16.61
N GLY A 76 -5.07 9.05 -16.92
CA GLY A 76 -5.47 8.57 -18.25
C GLY A 76 -4.38 8.59 -19.33
N CYS A 77 -3.16 9.02 -19.02
CA CYS A 77 -2.02 9.00 -19.94
C CYS A 77 -1.20 7.73 -19.76
N SER A 78 -1.12 6.90 -20.81
CA SER A 78 -0.27 5.71 -20.80
C SER A 78 1.20 6.11 -20.80
N MET A 79 1.96 5.64 -19.83
CA MET A 79 3.36 6.02 -19.63
C MET A 79 4.20 4.88 -19.07
N ALA A 80 5.53 5.06 -19.12
CA ALA A 80 6.44 4.11 -18.52
C ALA A 80 6.46 4.25 -17.00
N ALA A 81 6.40 3.12 -16.31
CA ALA A 81 6.63 3.01 -14.89
C ALA A 81 7.49 1.78 -14.59
N PHE A 82 8.28 1.86 -13.55
CA PHE A 82 9.16 0.76 -13.12
C PHE A 82 8.61 0.12 -11.87
N PHE A 83 8.39 -1.16 -11.93
CA PHE A 83 7.94 -1.96 -10.81
C PHE A 83 8.49 -3.38 -10.92
N ALA A 84 9.12 -3.83 -9.86
CA ALA A 84 9.45 -5.22 -9.67
C ALA A 84 9.37 -5.55 -8.19
N SER A 85 8.74 -6.66 -7.85
CA SER A 85 8.62 -7.12 -6.47
C SER A 85 8.75 -8.63 -6.41
N GLU A 86 9.60 -9.09 -5.51
CA GLU A 86 9.72 -10.49 -5.14
C GLU A 86 9.40 -10.63 -3.66
N THR A 87 8.54 -11.59 -3.32
CA THR A 87 8.12 -11.84 -1.94
C THR A 87 8.27 -13.33 -1.64
N ALA A 88 9.11 -13.66 -0.66
CA ALA A 88 9.32 -15.05 -0.26
C ALA A 88 8.04 -15.70 0.29
N ALA A 89 7.99 -17.01 0.28
CA ALA A 89 6.84 -17.78 0.77
C ALA A 89 6.52 -17.44 2.23
N GLY A 90 5.26 -17.12 2.52
CA GLY A 90 4.77 -16.80 3.85
C GLY A 90 5.21 -15.43 4.39
N GLU A 91 5.86 -14.60 3.56
CA GLU A 91 6.37 -13.29 3.97
C GLU A 91 5.53 -12.12 3.42
N THR A 92 5.83 -10.95 3.97
CA THR A 92 5.30 -9.65 3.53
C THR A 92 6.46 -8.79 3.09
N SER A 93 6.36 -8.18 1.92
CA SER A 93 7.35 -7.24 1.39
C SER A 93 6.72 -5.89 1.07
N HIS A 94 7.56 -4.87 0.96
CA HIS A 94 7.20 -3.57 0.44
C HIS A 94 7.68 -3.46 -1.01
N ALA A 95 6.81 -2.97 -1.88
CA ALA A 95 7.10 -2.76 -3.28
C ALA A 95 6.88 -1.30 -3.65
N VAL A 96 7.67 -0.81 -4.60
CA VAL A 96 7.60 0.57 -5.08
C VAL A 96 7.45 0.57 -6.59
N LEU A 97 6.45 1.31 -7.07
CA LEU A 97 6.29 1.64 -8.48
C LEU A 97 6.79 3.06 -8.68
N THR A 98 7.78 3.22 -9.55
CA THR A 98 8.41 4.52 -9.81
C THR A 98 8.02 5.04 -11.19
N ILE A 99 7.51 6.27 -11.23
CA ILE A 99 7.27 7.04 -12.44
C ILE A 99 8.39 8.07 -12.54
N PRO A 100 9.25 8.01 -13.57
CA PRO A 100 10.32 8.97 -13.74
C PRO A 100 9.80 10.39 -13.95
N ALA A 101 10.51 11.40 -13.47
CA ALA A 101 10.18 12.81 -13.70
C ALA A 101 10.01 13.14 -15.18
N GLY A 102 10.85 12.60 -16.04
CA GLY A 102 10.79 12.82 -17.48
C GLY A 102 9.50 12.30 -18.14
N GLU A 103 8.86 11.27 -17.58
CA GLU A 103 7.55 10.81 -18.06
C GLU A 103 6.45 11.79 -17.64
N LEU A 104 6.47 12.31 -16.42
CA LEU A 104 5.51 13.31 -15.97
C LEU A 104 5.63 14.61 -16.79
N GLU A 105 6.85 15.07 -17.02
CA GLU A 105 7.14 16.26 -17.85
C GLU A 105 6.68 16.08 -19.30
N ARG A 106 6.91 14.89 -19.88
CA ARG A 106 6.53 14.56 -21.25
C ARG A 106 5.04 14.69 -21.50
N TYR A 107 4.22 14.37 -20.49
CA TYR A 107 2.76 14.47 -20.56
C TYR A 107 2.22 15.74 -19.92
N GLY A 108 3.09 16.63 -19.39
CA GLY A 108 2.69 17.89 -18.75
C GLY A 108 1.90 17.69 -17.46
N LEU A 109 2.21 16.64 -16.71
CA LEU A 109 1.52 16.33 -15.45
C LEU A 109 2.25 16.97 -14.27
N ASP A 110 1.72 18.08 -13.78
CA ASP A 110 2.20 18.73 -12.55
C ASP A 110 1.69 18.01 -11.29
N THR A 111 0.53 17.37 -11.40
CA THR A 111 -0.11 16.57 -10.34
C THR A 111 -0.66 15.29 -10.91
N VAL A 112 -0.58 14.21 -10.14
CA VAL A 112 -1.19 12.92 -10.47
C VAL A 112 -2.27 12.65 -9.44
N GLU A 113 -3.51 12.49 -9.90
CA GLU A 113 -4.68 12.29 -9.04
C GLU A 113 -5.17 10.84 -9.08
N GLU A 114 -4.86 10.13 -10.16
CA GLU A 114 -5.24 8.73 -10.32
C GLU A 114 -4.15 7.95 -11.06
N ALA A 115 -4.03 6.69 -10.73
CA ALA A 115 -3.23 5.72 -11.48
C ALA A 115 -4.07 4.49 -11.82
N SER A 116 -3.83 3.91 -12.98
CA SER A 116 -4.41 2.62 -13.33
C SER A 116 -3.37 1.70 -13.98
N PHE A 117 -3.46 0.43 -13.68
CA PHE A 117 -2.52 -0.60 -14.15
C PHE A 117 -3.11 -1.99 -13.94
N SER A 118 -2.53 -2.99 -14.58
CA SER A 118 -2.77 -4.40 -14.25
C SER A 118 -1.55 -5.02 -13.60
N LEU A 119 -1.76 -6.02 -12.75
CA LEU A 119 -0.72 -6.79 -12.08
C LEU A 119 -0.68 -8.19 -12.67
N ALA A 120 0.52 -8.62 -13.05
CA ALA A 120 0.80 -10.00 -13.38
C ALA A 120 1.61 -10.63 -12.23
N VAL A 121 1.13 -11.74 -11.70
CA VAL A 121 1.74 -12.46 -10.58
C VAL A 121 2.17 -13.84 -11.04
N PHE A 122 3.40 -14.19 -10.74
CA PHE A 122 4.06 -15.43 -11.11
C PHE A 122 4.65 -16.13 -9.89
N HIS A 123 4.85 -17.45 -9.98
CA HIS A 123 5.76 -18.13 -9.09
C HIS A 123 7.20 -17.68 -9.38
N GLY A 124 7.91 -17.19 -8.36
CA GLY A 124 9.24 -16.62 -8.54
C GLY A 124 10.31 -17.66 -8.95
N ASP A 125 10.10 -18.94 -8.63
CA ASP A 125 11.01 -20.05 -8.93
C ASP A 125 10.82 -20.62 -10.35
N THR A 126 9.58 -20.67 -10.84
CA THR A 126 9.25 -21.32 -12.12
C THR A 126 8.77 -20.35 -13.20
N LEU A 127 8.44 -19.13 -12.85
CA LEU A 127 7.79 -18.11 -13.70
C LEU A 127 6.43 -18.58 -14.25
N GLU A 128 5.82 -19.57 -13.63
CA GLU A 128 4.45 -19.96 -13.96
C GLU A 128 3.46 -18.88 -13.52
N PRO A 129 2.53 -18.47 -14.39
CA PRO A 129 1.56 -17.45 -14.03
C PRO A 129 0.57 -17.96 -12.98
N ILE A 130 0.31 -17.15 -11.98
CA ILE A 130 -0.69 -17.41 -10.94
C ILE A 130 -1.98 -16.67 -11.27
N LEU A 131 -1.88 -15.37 -11.55
CA LEU A 131 -2.99 -14.51 -11.92
C LEU A 131 -2.51 -13.30 -12.71
N THR A 132 -3.40 -12.75 -13.49
CA THR A 132 -3.28 -11.40 -14.05
C THR A 132 -4.58 -10.68 -13.72
N THR A 133 -4.48 -9.49 -13.13
CA THR A 133 -5.67 -8.72 -12.77
C THR A 133 -6.27 -8.04 -13.98
N GLU A 134 -7.54 -7.68 -13.89
CA GLU A 134 -8.09 -6.61 -14.71
C GLU A 134 -7.43 -5.29 -14.33
N GLN A 135 -7.80 -4.21 -15.01
CA GLN A 135 -7.26 -2.90 -14.69
C GLN A 135 -7.66 -2.46 -13.29
N LEU A 136 -6.67 -2.21 -12.45
CA LEU A 136 -6.82 -1.69 -11.11
C LEU A 136 -6.76 -0.16 -11.15
N HIS A 137 -7.48 0.49 -10.24
CA HIS A 137 -7.52 1.94 -10.12
C HIS A 137 -7.12 2.34 -8.71
N VAL A 138 -6.30 3.37 -8.62
CA VAL A 138 -5.84 3.98 -7.36
C VAL A 138 -6.08 5.47 -7.42
N ASP A 139 -6.83 5.98 -6.46
CA ASP A 139 -6.97 7.42 -6.22
C ASP A 139 -5.78 7.88 -5.36
N LEU A 140 -5.09 8.95 -5.78
CA LEU A 140 -3.82 9.42 -5.23
C LEU A 140 -3.96 10.71 -4.41
#